data_13504f7713a9bfc5cc8c1be42d440ff1
#
_entry.id   13504f7713a9bfc5cc8c1be42d440ff1
#
_cell.length_a   1.000
_cell.length_b   1.000
_cell.length_c   1.000
_cell.angle_alpha   90.00
_cell.angle_beta   90.00
_cell.angle_gamma   90.00
#
_symmetry.space_group_name_H-M   'P 1'
#
loop_
_entity.id
_entity.type
_entity.pdbx_description
1 polymer ?
#
loop_
_entity_poly.entity_id
_entity_poly.type
_entity_poly.pdbx_seq_one_letter_code
_entity_poly.pdbx_strand_id
1 'polypeptide(L)'
;MWTRTVNGRALHFYLAGINNQNFLMRDKETGTWWQQITGKAIYGPLKGASLELVLSDELTFGEWKSEVSGSQAQAQVLNAEVLKQVPKYVKEYDSNWEPETAKYPVVISFPGTELKSRDVVVGLEFEGAGRAYPWDTLVKQSPVVDRVHDTPLLVAVGPDGKSFRVFISRIDGKDAEFFLKTDEPDASGATKPEAAAETTLPPVDAKAGDSKTAETKPAVAPALATSPEAKAAEVKAPDAKPADAKADASLAGKASPPAPLKPWILLDTATASEWNFQGCAVSGPSLGKCLDRVPALKDYWFDWRNYHAATTIYKR
;
A
#
# COMPACT_ATOMS: atom_id res chain seq x y z
N MET A 1 1.18 -4.38 8.24
CA MET A 1 1.18 -4.75 9.68
C MET A 1 1.77 -6.15 9.83
N TRP A 2 2.39 -6.52 10.99
CA TRP A 2 3.07 -7.79 11.17
C TRP A 2 2.53 -8.53 12.38
N THR A 3 2.46 -9.86 12.32
CA THR A 3 2.31 -10.67 13.54
C THR A 3 3.56 -10.51 14.39
N ARG A 4 3.41 -10.69 15.69
CA ARG A 4 4.56 -10.63 16.61
C ARG A 4 5.02 -12.01 17.08
N THR A 5 4.64 -13.06 16.38
CA THR A 5 4.97 -14.44 16.76
C THR A 5 5.98 -15.03 15.79
N VAL A 6 7.08 -15.54 16.33
CA VAL A 6 8.14 -16.21 15.57
C VAL A 6 8.43 -17.55 16.23
N ASN A 7 8.39 -18.65 15.48
CA ASN A 7 8.60 -20.01 15.98
C ASN A 7 7.74 -20.35 17.22
N GLY A 8 6.47 -19.93 17.20
CA GLY A 8 5.53 -20.16 18.30
C GLY A 8 5.73 -19.25 19.53
N ARG A 9 6.71 -18.36 19.53
CA ARG A 9 6.99 -17.43 20.62
C ARG A 9 6.52 -16.02 20.27
N ALA A 10 5.72 -15.41 21.14
CA ALA A 10 5.36 -14.00 21.03
C ALA A 10 6.53 -13.11 21.45
N LEU A 11 6.83 -12.09 20.63
CA LEU A 11 7.87 -11.11 20.87
C LEU A 11 7.27 -9.75 21.21
N HIS A 12 7.99 -8.94 22.00
CA HIS A 12 7.61 -7.57 22.36
C HIS A 12 8.57 -6.59 21.73
N PHE A 13 8.08 -5.85 20.76
CA PHE A 13 8.87 -4.90 19.98
C PHE A 13 8.84 -3.49 20.57
N TYR A 14 9.93 -2.79 20.39
CA TYR A 14 10.05 -1.35 20.65
C TYR A 14 10.88 -0.68 19.55
N LEU A 15 10.67 0.64 19.38
CA LEU A 15 11.47 1.44 18.46
C LEU A 15 12.90 1.51 19.00
N ALA A 16 13.87 1.04 18.22
CA ALA A 16 15.28 0.99 18.62
C ALA A 16 16.16 1.92 17.80
N GLY A 17 15.69 2.37 16.65
CA GLY A 17 16.45 3.27 15.79
C GLY A 17 15.68 3.66 14.54
N ILE A 18 16.32 4.49 13.72
CA ILE A 18 15.81 4.95 12.43
C ILE A 18 16.93 4.75 11.42
N ASN A 19 16.60 4.17 10.27
CA ASN A 19 17.48 4.01 9.15
C ASN A 19 16.81 4.55 7.89
N ASN A 20 17.40 5.57 7.28
CA ASN A 20 16.87 6.22 6.09
C ASN A 20 15.38 6.62 6.21
N GLN A 21 15.01 7.20 7.37
CA GLN A 21 13.66 7.56 7.78
C GLN A 21 12.71 6.37 8.03
N ASN A 22 13.18 5.14 7.94
CA ASN A 22 12.43 3.95 8.30
C ASN A 22 12.75 3.47 9.71
N PHE A 23 11.75 2.98 10.42
CA PHE A 23 11.92 2.52 11.79
C PHE A 23 12.61 1.16 11.85
N LEU A 24 13.55 1.03 12.78
CA LEU A 24 14.12 -0.24 13.21
C LEU A 24 13.50 -0.65 14.54
N MET A 25 12.94 -1.83 14.57
CA MET A 25 12.39 -2.44 15.78
C MET A 25 13.43 -3.35 16.44
N ARG A 26 13.31 -3.52 17.76
CA ARG A 26 14.07 -4.52 18.49
C ARG A 26 13.13 -5.29 19.41
N ASP A 27 13.26 -6.62 19.47
CA ASP A 27 12.49 -7.41 20.41
C ASP A 27 13.19 -7.48 21.77
N LYS A 28 12.38 -7.56 22.84
CA LYS A 28 12.88 -7.63 24.23
C LYS A 28 13.41 -9.02 24.58
N GLU A 29 12.88 -10.06 23.96
CA GLU A 29 13.13 -11.45 24.30
C GLU A 29 14.49 -11.94 23.86
N THR A 30 14.94 -11.50 22.70
CA THR A 30 16.22 -11.94 22.10
C THR A 30 17.17 -10.80 21.82
N GLY A 31 16.69 -9.56 21.82
CA GLY A 31 17.45 -8.39 21.42
C GLY A 31 17.73 -8.32 19.91
N THR A 32 17.02 -9.09 19.10
CA THR A 32 17.16 -9.08 17.64
C THR A 32 16.63 -7.77 17.06
N TRP A 33 17.31 -7.28 16.03
CA TRP A 33 16.90 -6.10 15.27
C TRP A 33 16.10 -6.51 14.04
N TRP A 34 15.01 -5.80 13.82
CA TRP A 34 14.03 -6.07 12.78
C TRP A 34 13.78 -4.82 11.96
N GLN A 35 13.64 -5.02 10.68
CA GLN A 35 13.28 -3.97 9.75
C GLN A 35 11.75 -3.88 9.64
N GLN A 36 11.19 -2.72 9.93
CA GLN A 36 9.75 -2.54 9.98
C GLN A 36 9.09 -2.78 8.61
N ILE A 37 9.67 -2.26 7.55
CA ILE A 37 9.07 -2.31 6.21
C ILE A 37 9.01 -3.73 5.65
N THR A 38 10.01 -4.56 5.91
CA THR A 38 10.08 -5.93 5.38
C THR A 38 9.68 -7.00 6.37
N GLY A 39 9.54 -6.68 7.66
CA GLY A 39 9.33 -7.66 8.71
C GLY A 39 10.51 -8.62 8.95
N LYS A 40 11.70 -8.36 8.36
CA LYS A 40 12.86 -9.27 8.43
C LYS A 40 13.76 -8.96 9.61
N ALA A 41 14.25 -10.01 10.26
CA ALA A 41 15.31 -9.91 11.27
C ALA A 41 16.67 -9.69 10.58
N ILE A 42 17.27 -8.52 10.82
CA ILE A 42 18.50 -8.09 10.14
C ILE A 42 19.76 -8.35 10.95
N TYR A 43 19.66 -8.39 12.29
CA TYR A 43 20.79 -8.62 13.19
C TYR A 43 20.33 -9.26 14.52
N GLY A 44 21.13 -10.12 15.11
CA GLY A 44 20.90 -10.77 16.40
C GLY A 44 20.57 -12.26 16.28
N PRO A 45 20.13 -12.90 17.38
CA PRO A 45 19.93 -14.35 17.43
C PRO A 45 18.91 -14.90 16.43
N LEU A 46 17.91 -14.11 16.04
CA LEU A 46 16.89 -14.50 15.07
C LEU A 46 17.17 -13.98 13.66
N LYS A 47 18.39 -13.55 13.35
CA LYS A 47 18.75 -13.05 12.02
C LYS A 47 18.32 -14.03 10.93
N GLY A 48 17.62 -13.51 9.91
CA GLY A 48 17.08 -14.27 8.77
C GLY A 48 15.65 -14.75 8.99
N ALA A 49 15.09 -14.66 10.20
CA ALA A 49 13.66 -14.90 10.40
C ALA A 49 12.83 -13.75 9.83
N SER A 50 11.57 -14.04 9.53
CA SER A 50 10.60 -13.06 9.05
C SER A 50 9.33 -13.11 9.89
N LEU A 51 8.74 -11.95 10.13
CA LEU A 51 7.40 -11.83 10.68
C LEU A 51 6.38 -12.11 9.58
N GLU A 52 5.26 -12.68 9.95
CA GLU A 52 4.15 -12.91 9.03
C GLU A 52 3.39 -11.60 8.78
N LEU A 53 3.11 -11.30 7.52
CA LEU A 53 2.36 -10.13 7.13
C LEU A 53 0.88 -10.31 7.47
N VAL A 54 0.30 -9.35 8.18
CA VAL A 54 -1.15 -9.28 8.44
C VAL A 54 -1.76 -8.32 7.43
N LEU A 55 -2.74 -8.81 6.69
CA LEU A 55 -3.52 -7.98 5.78
C LEU A 55 -4.16 -6.82 6.56
N SER A 56 -3.89 -5.61 6.13
CA SER A 56 -4.40 -4.39 6.75
C SER A 56 -4.72 -3.37 5.68
N ASP A 57 -5.69 -2.50 5.97
CA ASP A 57 -6.02 -1.36 5.14
C ASP A 57 -5.34 -0.10 5.65
N GLU A 58 -5.05 0.80 4.73
CA GLU A 58 -4.74 2.18 5.01
C GLU A 58 -5.91 3.05 4.56
N LEU A 59 -6.72 3.43 5.54
CA LEU A 59 -7.95 4.19 5.33
C LEU A 59 -7.90 5.49 6.13
N THR A 60 -8.59 6.51 5.65
CA THR A 60 -8.92 7.62 6.54
C THR A 60 -9.87 7.17 7.64
N PHE A 61 -9.83 7.85 8.78
CA PHE A 61 -10.78 7.56 9.86
C PHE A 61 -12.24 7.73 9.40
N GLY A 62 -12.50 8.69 8.50
CA GLY A 62 -13.82 8.93 7.93
C GLY A 62 -14.31 7.74 7.11
N GLU A 63 -13.48 7.20 6.23
CA GLU A 63 -13.80 6.02 5.42
C GLU A 63 -14.04 4.79 6.32
N TRP A 64 -13.09 4.50 7.24
CA TRP A 64 -13.26 3.41 8.20
C TRP A 64 -14.58 3.53 8.98
N LYS A 65 -14.88 4.73 9.48
CA LYS A 65 -16.13 4.97 10.23
C LYS A 65 -17.36 4.72 9.37
N SER A 66 -17.36 5.12 8.10
CA SER A 66 -18.51 4.91 7.20
C SER A 66 -18.76 3.41 6.97
N GLU A 67 -17.71 2.64 6.77
CA GLU A 67 -17.79 1.20 6.55
C GLU A 67 -18.32 0.43 7.77
N VAL A 68 -17.89 0.81 8.97
CA VAL A 68 -18.27 0.08 10.18
C VAL A 68 -19.62 0.54 10.76
N SER A 69 -20.10 1.72 10.41
CA SER A 69 -21.37 2.28 10.95
C SER A 69 -22.61 1.48 10.57
N GLY A 70 -22.56 0.72 9.48
CA GLY A 70 -23.64 -0.16 9.01
C GLY A 70 -23.42 -1.63 9.31
N SER A 71 -22.30 -2.01 9.89
CA SER A 71 -21.95 -3.42 10.12
C SER A 71 -22.32 -3.87 11.53
N GLN A 72 -22.71 -5.15 11.67
CA GLN A 72 -22.87 -5.79 12.99
C GLN A 72 -21.52 -6.10 13.65
N ALA A 73 -20.40 -5.84 12.97
CA ALA A 73 -19.08 -6.01 13.50
C ALA A 73 -18.81 -4.99 14.62
N GLN A 74 -18.30 -5.45 15.74
CA GLN A 74 -17.88 -4.59 16.84
C GLN A 74 -16.56 -3.90 16.45
N ALA A 75 -16.66 -2.74 15.80
CA ALA A 75 -15.51 -1.92 15.53
C ALA A 75 -14.98 -1.28 16.81
N GLN A 76 -13.69 -1.40 17.06
CA GLN A 76 -13.04 -0.86 18.23
C GLN A 76 -11.94 0.12 17.83
N VAL A 77 -11.96 1.31 18.44
CA VAL A 77 -10.81 2.21 18.42
C VAL A 77 -9.87 1.78 19.54
N LEU A 78 -8.75 1.15 19.17
CA LEU A 78 -7.75 0.75 20.15
C LEU A 78 -7.11 1.99 20.79
N ASN A 79 -6.85 1.89 22.10
CA ASN A 79 -6.21 2.97 22.88
C ASN A 79 -6.98 4.31 22.87
N ALA A 80 -8.30 4.29 22.73
CA ALA A 80 -9.12 5.51 22.71
C ALA A 80 -8.86 6.43 23.92
N GLU A 81 -8.62 5.87 25.10
CA GLU A 81 -8.29 6.65 26.31
C GLU A 81 -6.91 7.31 26.20
N VAL A 82 -5.93 6.63 25.59
CA VAL A 82 -4.61 7.21 25.34
C VAL A 82 -4.71 8.36 24.34
N LEU A 83 -5.50 8.18 23.26
CA LEU A 83 -5.72 9.21 22.26
C LEU A 83 -6.36 10.49 22.83
N LYS A 84 -7.22 10.37 23.85
CA LYS A 84 -7.79 11.53 24.57
C LYS A 84 -6.72 12.33 25.32
N GLN A 85 -5.63 11.69 25.71
CA GLN A 85 -4.53 12.29 26.46
C GLN A 85 -3.38 12.76 25.57
N VAL A 86 -3.52 12.62 24.24
CA VAL A 86 -2.46 13.02 23.29
C VAL A 86 -2.18 14.51 23.44
N PRO A 87 -0.94 14.89 23.78
CA PRO A 87 -0.57 16.29 24.00
C PRO A 87 -0.77 17.14 22.73
N LYS A 88 -1.04 18.43 22.93
CA LYS A 88 -1.30 19.38 21.82
C LYS A 88 -0.18 19.36 20.76
N TYR A 89 1.07 19.20 21.17
CA TYR A 89 2.21 19.19 20.25
C TYR A 89 2.16 18.03 19.22
N VAL A 90 1.53 16.90 19.56
CA VAL A 90 1.37 15.79 18.60
C VAL A 90 0.45 16.20 17.45
N LYS A 91 -0.59 17.02 17.73
CA LYS A 91 -1.47 17.56 16.68
C LYS A 91 -0.74 18.56 15.77
N GLU A 92 0.21 19.30 16.33
CA GLU A 92 1.07 20.20 15.54
C GLU A 92 2.05 19.39 14.66
N TYR A 93 2.55 18.27 15.17
CA TYR A 93 3.38 17.34 14.41
C TYR A 93 2.63 16.77 13.20
N ASP A 94 1.39 16.34 13.38
CA ASP A 94 0.58 15.77 12.28
C ASP A 94 0.40 16.77 11.13
N SER A 95 0.27 18.07 11.42
CA SER A 95 0.08 19.10 10.39
C SER A 95 1.36 19.48 9.65
N ASN A 96 2.54 19.27 10.25
CA ASN A 96 3.82 19.70 9.72
C ASN A 96 4.79 18.53 9.41
N TRP A 97 4.35 17.30 9.60
CA TRP A 97 5.20 16.12 9.45
C TRP A 97 5.92 16.07 8.09
N GLU A 98 5.18 16.16 7.01
CA GLU A 98 5.76 16.08 5.65
C GLU A 98 6.74 17.21 5.34
N PRO A 99 6.42 18.50 5.58
CA PRO A 99 7.39 19.58 5.39
C PRO A 99 8.63 19.46 6.26
N GLU A 100 8.50 18.99 7.50
CA GLU A 100 9.64 18.82 8.40
C GLU A 100 10.52 17.65 7.96
N THR A 101 9.94 16.48 7.66
CA THR A 101 10.70 15.31 7.21
C THR A 101 11.35 15.53 5.85
N ALA A 102 10.77 16.37 4.98
CA ALA A 102 11.35 16.72 3.69
C ALA A 102 12.69 17.44 3.81
N LYS A 103 12.99 18.07 4.92
CA LYS A 103 14.27 18.75 5.18
C LYS A 103 15.43 17.79 5.40
N TYR A 104 15.16 16.55 5.77
CA TYR A 104 16.20 15.56 6.03
C TYR A 104 16.61 14.84 4.76
N PRO A 105 17.92 14.66 4.51
CA PRO A 105 18.40 13.91 3.37
C PRO A 105 17.99 12.44 3.47
N VAL A 106 17.73 11.83 2.32
CA VAL A 106 17.45 10.40 2.21
C VAL A 106 18.48 9.74 1.30
N VAL A 107 18.83 8.50 1.62
CA VAL A 107 19.70 7.68 0.78
C VAL A 107 18.85 7.06 -0.32
N ILE A 108 19.28 7.21 -1.56
CA ILE A 108 18.65 6.60 -2.74
C ILE A 108 19.61 5.56 -3.27
N SER A 109 19.31 4.29 -3.01
CA SER A 109 20.17 3.17 -3.44
C SER A 109 20.06 2.88 -4.95
N PHE A 110 18.94 3.24 -5.57
CA PHE A 110 18.65 2.97 -6.97
C PHE A 110 18.19 4.26 -7.68
N PRO A 111 19.12 5.17 -8.01
CA PRO A 111 18.80 6.40 -8.74
C PRO A 111 18.41 6.09 -10.21
N GLY A 112 17.91 7.08 -10.90
CA GLY A 112 17.67 6.97 -12.35
C GLY A 112 16.28 6.46 -12.72
N THR A 113 15.26 6.71 -11.88
CA THR A 113 13.86 6.47 -12.20
C THR A 113 13.16 7.77 -12.61
N GLU A 114 11.99 7.63 -13.23
CA GLU A 114 11.14 8.76 -13.61
C GLU A 114 10.49 9.44 -12.38
N LEU A 115 10.51 8.80 -11.22
CA LEU A 115 9.95 9.32 -9.99
C LEU A 115 11.02 10.01 -9.14
N LYS A 116 10.61 11.09 -8.49
CA LYS A 116 11.42 11.77 -7.48
C LYS A 116 11.40 10.97 -6.19
N SER A 117 12.42 11.15 -5.36
CA SER A 117 12.57 10.40 -4.11
C SER A 117 11.34 10.42 -3.21
N ARG A 118 10.65 11.56 -3.14
CA ARG A 118 9.47 11.73 -2.28
C ARG A 118 8.13 11.65 -3.00
N ASP A 119 8.12 11.21 -4.24
CA ASP A 119 6.85 10.87 -4.88
C ASP A 119 6.22 9.71 -4.13
N VAL A 120 4.93 9.85 -3.84
CA VAL A 120 4.17 8.82 -3.14
C VAL A 120 3.75 7.74 -4.13
N VAL A 121 3.91 6.50 -3.74
CA VAL A 121 3.49 5.33 -4.51
C VAL A 121 2.64 4.39 -3.66
N VAL A 122 1.75 3.66 -4.28
CA VAL A 122 1.20 2.42 -3.73
C VAL A 122 2.04 1.28 -4.29
N GLY A 123 2.82 0.66 -3.41
CA GLY A 123 3.69 -0.45 -3.75
C GLY A 123 3.10 -1.78 -3.30
N LEU A 124 3.28 -2.82 -4.10
CA LEU A 124 2.98 -4.19 -3.75
C LEU A 124 4.10 -5.12 -4.22
N GLU A 125 4.29 -6.20 -3.51
CA GLU A 125 5.11 -7.33 -3.92
C GLU A 125 4.19 -8.52 -4.14
N PHE A 126 4.15 -9.01 -5.35
CA PHE A 126 3.32 -10.12 -5.73
C PHE A 126 4.13 -11.15 -6.50
N GLU A 127 4.15 -12.39 -6.02
CA GLU A 127 4.93 -13.49 -6.63
C GLU A 127 6.41 -13.12 -6.87
N GLY A 128 7.01 -12.36 -5.97
CA GLY A 128 8.41 -11.94 -6.05
C GLY A 128 8.67 -10.75 -6.98
N ALA A 129 7.64 -10.20 -7.62
CA ALA A 129 7.75 -8.98 -8.42
C ALA A 129 7.20 -7.77 -7.65
N GLY A 130 8.00 -6.71 -7.59
CA GLY A 130 7.58 -5.40 -7.09
C GLY A 130 6.84 -4.61 -8.17
N ARG A 131 5.71 -4.02 -7.82
CA ARG A 131 4.96 -3.10 -8.67
C ARG A 131 4.62 -1.84 -7.88
N ALA A 132 4.88 -0.68 -8.45
CA ALA A 132 4.59 0.61 -7.83
C ALA A 132 3.66 1.44 -8.72
N TYR A 133 2.63 1.97 -8.12
CA TYR A 133 1.64 2.84 -8.76
C TYR A 133 1.80 4.24 -8.20
N PRO A 134 2.25 5.23 -9.00
CA PRO A 134 2.34 6.61 -8.56
C PRO A 134 0.98 7.12 -8.07
N TRP A 135 0.95 7.69 -6.87
CA TRP A 135 -0.30 8.11 -6.22
C TRP A 135 -1.10 9.11 -7.06
N ASP A 136 -0.43 10.10 -7.63
CA ASP A 136 -1.07 11.10 -8.48
C ASP A 136 -1.72 10.50 -9.73
N THR A 137 -1.16 9.39 -10.23
CA THR A 137 -1.73 8.63 -11.34
C THR A 137 -2.95 7.85 -10.89
N LEU A 138 -2.87 7.17 -9.74
CA LEU A 138 -3.99 6.43 -9.18
C LEU A 138 -5.20 7.31 -8.91
N VAL A 139 -5.01 8.47 -8.27
CA VAL A 139 -6.12 9.40 -7.97
C VAL A 139 -6.85 9.86 -9.24
N LYS A 140 -6.13 9.99 -10.35
CA LYS A 140 -6.71 10.43 -11.62
C LYS A 140 -7.36 9.33 -12.43
N GLN A 141 -6.90 8.09 -12.27
CA GLN A 141 -7.27 6.97 -13.14
C GLN A 141 -8.04 5.85 -12.45
N SER A 142 -8.22 5.95 -11.11
CA SER A 142 -8.93 4.92 -10.35
C SER A 142 -10.36 4.68 -10.88
N PRO A 143 -10.77 3.41 -10.99
CA PRO A 143 -10.00 2.20 -10.71
C PRO A 143 -8.97 1.89 -11.82
N VAL A 144 -7.83 1.35 -11.42
CA VAL A 144 -6.81 0.88 -12.36
C VAL A 144 -6.84 -0.64 -12.39
N VAL A 145 -7.00 -1.20 -13.58
CA VAL A 145 -6.80 -2.64 -13.83
C VAL A 145 -5.43 -2.81 -14.45
N ASP A 146 -4.59 -3.63 -13.85
CA ASP A 146 -3.23 -3.92 -14.30
C ASP A 146 -2.97 -5.43 -14.21
N ARG A 147 -1.81 -5.88 -14.66
CA ARG A 147 -1.41 -7.28 -14.58
C ARG A 147 0.02 -7.37 -14.08
N VAL A 148 0.22 -8.18 -13.05
CA VAL A 148 1.56 -8.53 -12.56
C VAL A 148 1.74 -10.02 -12.79
N HIS A 149 2.71 -10.40 -13.64
CA HIS A 149 2.79 -11.72 -14.22
C HIS A 149 1.44 -12.11 -14.86
N ASP A 150 0.87 -13.27 -14.50
CA ASP A 150 -0.42 -13.74 -15.02
C ASP A 150 -1.62 -13.33 -14.14
N THR A 151 -1.39 -12.54 -13.10
CA THR A 151 -2.45 -12.15 -12.17
C THR A 151 -2.99 -10.77 -12.48
N PRO A 152 -4.30 -10.66 -12.79
CA PRO A 152 -4.96 -9.38 -12.96
C PRO A 152 -5.19 -8.72 -11.60
N LEU A 153 -4.90 -7.45 -11.51
CA LEU A 153 -5.03 -6.64 -10.30
C LEU A 153 -5.99 -5.49 -10.52
N LEU A 154 -6.77 -5.19 -9.51
CA LEU A 154 -7.61 -3.99 -9.42
C LEU A 154 -7.05 -3.12 -8.30
N VAL A 155 -6.59 -1.92 -8.65
CA VAL A 155 -6.14 -0.90 -7.69
C VAL A 155 -7.18 0.19 -7.63
N ALA A 156 -7.80 0.37 -6.48
CA ALA A 156 -8.90 1.30 -6.30
C ALA A 156 -8.58 2.36 -5.25
N VAL A 157 -8.82 3.62 -5.58
CA VAL A 157 -8.82 4.75 -4.64
C VAL A 157 -10.25 4.95 -4.16
N GLY A 158 -10.42 5.11 -2.86
CA GLY A 158 -11.73 5.24 -2.21
C GLY A 158 -12.44 6.57 -2.49
N PRO A 159 -13.70 6.68 -2.03
CA PRO A 159 -14.52 7.88 -2.24
C PRO A 159 -13.97 9.14 -1.58
N ASP A 160 -13.10 8.97 -0.59
CA ASP A 160 -12.40 10.06 0.11
C ASP A 160 -11.16 10.58 -0.65
N GLY A 161 -10.78 9.94 -1.76
CA GLY A 161 -9.59 10.27 -2.56
C GLY A 161 -8.25 10.06 -1.83
N LYS A 162 -8.25 9.36 -0.69
CA LYS A 162 -7.08 9.17 0.19
C LYS A 162 -6.86 7.71 0.57
N SER A 163 -7.93 6.98 0.78
CA SER A 163 -7.93 5.53 1.04
C SER A 163 -7.68 4.75 -0.23
N PHE A 164 -7.10 3.56 -0.12
CA PHE A 164 -6.91 2.69 -1.27
C PHE A 164 -7.01 1.22 -0.88
N ARG A 165 -7.31 0.38 -1.87
CA ARG A 165 -7.28 -1.08 -1.77
C ARG A 165 -6.80 -1.71 -3.06
N VAL A 166 -6.21 -2.89 -2.93
CA VAL A 166 -5.78 -3.70 -4.07
C VAL A 166 -6.43 -5.08 -3.97
N PHE A 167 -6.91 -5.56 -5.11
CA PHE A 167 -7.60 -6.85 -5.21
C PHE A 167 -7.05 -7.64 -6.40
N ILE A 168 -7.22 -8.95 -6.34
CA ILE A 168 -7.17 -9.79 -7.54
C ILE A 168 -8.44 -9.55 -8.33
N SER A 169 -8.29 -9.11 -9.58
CA SER A 169 -9.40 -8.75 -10.47
C SER A 169 -9.98 -9.99 -11.15
N ARG A 170 -10.52 -10.92 -10.33
CA ARG A 170 -11.01 -12.21 -10.81
C ARG A 170 -12.30 -12.61 -10.11
N ILE A 171 -13.30 -13.03 -10.89
CA ILE A 171 -14.60 -13.49 -10.40
C ILE A 171 -14.78 -14.94 -10.85
N ASP A 172 -15.03 -15.87 -9.92
CA ASP A 172 -15.18 -17.30 -10.20
C ASP A 172 -14.06 -17.89 -11.09
N GLY A 173 -12.83 -17.48 -10.82
CA GLY A 173 -11.64 -17.93 -11.58
C GLY A 173 -11.46 -17.29 -12.96
N LYS A 174 -12.30 -16.34 -13.36
CA LYS A 174 -12.21 -15.59 -14.63
C LYS A 174 -11.80 -14.16 -14.38
N ASP A 175 -10.89 -13.66 -15.20
CA ASP A 175 -10.47 -12.27 -15.17
C ASP A 175 -11.68 -11.36 -15.44
N ALA A 176 -11.77 -10.24 -14.72
CA ALA A 176 -12.81 -9.25 -14.87
C ALA A 176 -12.21 -7.85 -14.86
N GLU A 177 -12.77 -6.96 -15.63
CA GLU A 177 -12.46 -5.54 -15.60
C GLU A 177 -13.50 -4.81 -14.76
N PHE A 178 -13.09 -3.70 -14.15
CA PHE A 178 -13.92 -2.89 -13.27
C PHE A 178 -13.82 -1.42 -13.67
N PHE A 179 -14.95 -0.72 -13.55
CA PHE A 179 -15.02 0.72 -13.79
C PHE A 179 -15.98 1.37 -12.77
N LEU A 180 -15.76 2.65 -12.49
CA LEU A 180 -16.68 3.40 -11.63
C LEU A 180 -18.03 3.57 -12.33
N LYS A 181 -19.10 3.25 -11.61
CA LYS A 181 -20.45 3.59 -12.04
C LYS A 181 -20.61 5.11 -12.00
N THR A 182 -20.80 5.73 -13.16
CA THR A 182 -21.13 7.14 -13.26
C THR A 182 -22.64 7.31 -13.17
N ASP A 183 -23.08 8.27 -12.35
CA ASP A 183 -24.49 8.68 -12.31
C ASP A 183 -24.84 9.53 -13.55
N GLU A 184 -24.57 9.02 -14.75
CA GLU A 184 -25.16 9.64 -15.94
C GLU A 184 -26.62 9.19 -16.05
N PRO A 185 -27.58 10.12 -16.26
CA PRO A 185 -28.94 9.74 -16.53
C PRO A 185 -28.97 8.91 -17.81
N ASP A 186 -29.61 7.76 -17.70
CA ASP A 186 -29.82 6.74 -18.73
C ASP A 186 -30.29 7.39 -20.04
N ALA A 187 -29.35 7.73 -20.92
CA ALA A 187 -29.65 8.06 -22.31
C ALA A 187 -29.90 6.73 -23.03
N SER A 188 -31.10 6.17 -22.80
CA SER A 188 -31.61 5.03 -23.53
C SER A 188 -31.72 5.39 -25.03
N GLY A 189 -30.66 5.12 -25.75
CA GLY A 189 -30.51 5.40 -27.17
C GLY A 189 -29.27 4.78 -27.80
N ALA A 190 -28.77 3.68 -27.25
CA ALA A 190 -27.65 2.97 -27.86
C ALA A 190 -28.16 1.90 -28.83
N THR A 191 -28.08 2.20 -30.10
CA THR A 191 -28.09 1.24 -31.21
C THR A 191 -27.10 0.10 -30.94
N LYS A 192 -27.64 -1.12 -31.03
CA LYS A 192 -26.92 -2.41 -31.02
C LYS A 192 -25.71 -2.36 -31.97
N PRO A 193 -24.48 -2.68 -31.54
CA PRO A 193 -23.38 -2.82 -32.47
C PRO A 193 -23.64 -4.03 -33.39
N GLU A 194 -23.61 -3.75 -34.67
CA GLU A 194 -23.66 -4.72 -35.77
C GLU A 194 -22.41 -5.60 -35.71
N ALA A 195 -22.59 -6.90 -35.82
CA ALA A 195 -21.53 -7.88 -35.80
C ALA A 195 -20.54 -7.61 -36.93
N ALA A 196 -19.29 -7.26 -36.58
CA ALA A 196 -18.20 -7.15 -37.55
C ALA A 196 -17.79 -8.53 -38.07
N ALA A 197 -17.76 -8.63 -39.37
CA ALA A 197 -17.44 -9.82 -40.13
C ALA A 197 -16.02 -10.33 -39.85
N GLU A 198 -15.92 -11.62 -39.75
CA GLU A 198 -14.72 -12.44 -39.66
C GLU A 198 -13.82 -12.23 -40.89
N THR A 199 -12.66 -11.60 -40.70
CA THR A 199 -11.62 -11.51 -41.73
C THR A 199 -10.55 -12.56 -41.44
N THR A 200 -10.60 -13.62 -42.18
CA THR A 200 -9.60 -14.70 -42.19
C THR A 200 -8.25 -14.21 -42.76
N LEU A 201 -7.19 -14.29 -41.95
CA LEU A 201 -5.81 -14.10 -42.40
C LEU A 201 -5.21 -15.43 -42.84
N PRO A 202 -4.38 -15.46 -43.90
CA PRO A 202 -3.78 -16.69 -44.40
C PRO A 202 -2.60 -17.17 -43.55
N PRO A 203 -2.24 -18.48 -43.61
CA PRO A 203 -1.20 -19.07 -42.79
C PRO A 203 0.19 -18.67 -43.26
N VAL A 204 1.09 -18.35 -42.31
CA VAL A 204 2.51 -18.11 -42.55
C VAL A 204 3.30 -19.32 -42.12
N ASP A 205 4.11 -19.82 -43.06
CA ASP A 205 4.96 -21.01 -42.95
C ASP A 205 6.01 -20.88 -41.85
N ALA A 206 6.12 -21.94 -41.04
CA ALA A 206 7.14 -22.11 -40.03
C ALA A 206 8.45 -22.55 -40.73
N LYS A 207 9.51 -21.78 -40.56
CA LYS A 207 10.88 -22.21 -40.86
C LYS A 207 11.67 -22.33 -39.55
N ALA A 208 12.02 -23.56 -39.23
CA ALA A 208 12.90 -23.90 -38.11
C ALA A 208 14.31 -23.34 -38.36
N GLY A 209 14.86 -22.66 -37.35
CA GLY A 209 16.25 -22.23 -37.32
C GLY A 209 16.88 -22.67 -36.00
N ASP A 210 17.80 -23.65 -36.07
CA ASP A 210 18.65 -24.08 -34.98
C ASP A 210 19.46 -22.92 -34.41
N SER A 211 19.48 -22.76 -33.11
CA SER A 211 20.47 -21.93 -32.42
C SER A 211 20.95 -22.59 -31.13
N LYS A 212 22.24 -22.85 -31.13
CA LYS A 212 23.09 -23.45 -30.12
C LYS A 212 22.92 -22.80 -28.74
N THR A 213 22.76 -23.66 -27.75
CA THR A 213 22.98 -23.43 -26.32
C THR A 213 24.38 -22.89 -26.05
N ALA A 214 24.48 -21.72 -25.44
CA ALA A 214 25.68 -21.23 -24.76
C ALA A 214 25.40 -21.22 -23.25
N GLU A 215 26.05 -22.13 -22.55
CA GLU A 215 26.13 -22.15 -21.08
C GLU A 215 26.84 -20.89 -20.60
N THR A 216 26.16 -20.06 -19.82
CA THR A 216 26.79 -18.98 -19.07
C THR A 216 26.76 -19.32 -17.58
N LYS A 217 27.94 -19.52 -17.05
CA LYS A 217 28.30 -19.74 -15.64
C LYS A 217 27.77 -18.60 -14.77
N PRO A 218 27.21 -18.84 -13.59
CA PRO A 218 26.72 -17.76 -12.71
C PRO A 218 27.89 -16.96 -12.15
N ALA A 219 27.82 -15.65 -12.32
CA ALA A 219 28.75 -14.70 -11.71
C ALA A 219 28.48 -14.61 -10.21
N VAL A 220 29.52 -14.80 -9.43
CA VAL A 220 29.56 -14.64 -7.98
C VAL A 220 29.35 -13.17 -7.66
N ALA A 221 28.35 -12.88 -6.82
CA ALA A 221 28.12 -11.55 -6.27
C ALA A 221 29.31 -11.09 -5.41
N PRO A 222 29.71 -9.82 -5.47
CA PRO A 222 30.79 -9.33 -4.63
C PRO A 222 30.36 -9.27 -3.17
N ALA A 223 31.25 -9.72 -2.29
CA ALA A 223 31.12 -9.69 -0.85
C ALA A 223 30.84 -8.27 -0.33
N LEU A 224 29.84 -8.16 0.53
CA LEU A 224 29.50 -6.95 1.27
C LEU A 224 30.70 -6.54 2.11
N ALA A 225 31.26 -5.36 1.85
CA ALA A 225 32.31 -4.77 2.65
C ALA A 225 31.79 -4.55 4.07
N THR A 226 32.51 -5.09 5.05
CA THR A 226 32.28 -4.85 6.47
C THR A 226 32.60 -3.39 6.79
N SER A 227 31.58 -2.60 7.08
CA SER A 227 31.74 -1.28 7.67
C SER A 227 32.12 -1.39 9.13
N PRO A 228 32.99 -0.48 9.63
CA PRO A 228 33.50 -0.51 10.99
C PRO A 228 32.39 -0.24 12.01
N GLU A 229 32.57 -0.85 13.18
CA GLU A 229 31.71 -0.71 14.36
C GLU A 229 31.33 0.75 14.65
N ALA A 230 30.08 1.09 14.40
CA ALA A 230 29.50 2.32 14.91
C ALA A 230 29.19 2.13 16.39
N LYS A 231 29.97 2.77 17.26
CA LYS A 231 29.63 2.94 18.67
C LYS A 231 28.23 3.56 18.77
N ALA A 232 27.32 2.85 19.41
CA ALA A 232 25.98 3.35 19.73
C ALA A 232 26.15 4.60 20.61
N ALA A 233 25.86 5.74 20.05
CA ALA A 233 25.68 6.97 20.81
C ALA A 233 24.28 6.90 21.44
N GLU A 234 24.25 6.80 22.76
CA GLU A 234 23.05 6.90 23.57
C GLU A 234 22.51 8.34 23.43
N VAL A 235 21.49 8.51 22.60
CA VAL A 235 20.77 9.77 22.47
C VAL A 235 19.85 9.91 23.67
N LYS A 236 20.33 10.66 24.69
CA LYS A 236 19.48 11.15 25.78
C LYS A 236 18.41 12.05 25.19
N ALA A 237 17.13 11.72 25.46
CA ALA A 237 16.02 12.60 25.18
C ALA A 237 16.24 13.95 25.91
N PRO A 238 15.98 15.09 25.28
CA PRO A 238 16.07 16.37 25.94
C PRO A 238 14.97 16.49 27.00
N ASP A 239 15.39 16.80 28.24
CA ASP A 239 14.50 17.16 29.33
C ASP A 239 13.78 18.47 28.98
N ALA A 240 12.54 18.36 28.53
CA ALA A 240 11.68 19.51 28.28
C ALA A 240 11.04 19.96 29.60
N LYS A 241 11.50 21.10 30.10
CA LYS A 241 10.88 21.82 31.21
C LYS A 241 9.48 22.30 30.82
N PRO A 242 8.45 22.12 31.64
CA PRO A 242 7.12 22.61 31.29
C PRO A 242 7.10 24.14 31.32
N ALA A 243 6.71 24.76 30.22
CA ALA A 243 6.40 26.18 30.13
C ALA A 243 4.92 26.37 30.42
N ASP A 244 4.63 27.19 31.41
CA ASP A 244 3.29 27.64 31.76
C ASP A 244 2.66 28.41 30.59
N ALA A 245 1.70 27.83 29.90
CA ALA A 245 0.92 28.50 28.86
C ALA A 245 -0.53 28.68 29.33
N LYS A 246 -0.90 29.92 29.53
CA LYS A 246 -2.28 30.33 29.73
C LYS A 246 -3.14 29.96 28.55
N ALA A 247 -4.23 29.27 28.80
CA ALA A 247 -5.20 28.83 27.80
C ALA A 247 -5.91 30.05 27.20
N ASP A 248 -5.75 30.27 25.90
CA ASP A 248 -6.59 31.17 25.11
C ASP A 248 -7.70 30.35 24.44
N ALA A 249 -8.94 30.58 24.86
CA ALA A 249 -10.13 29.77 24.51
C ALA A 249 -10.86 30.32 23.27
N SER A 250 -10.14 30.73 22.24
CA SER A 250 -10.73 31.45 21.09
C SER A 250 -10.41 30.90 19.71
N LEU A 251 -10.36 29.59 19.52
CA LEU A 251 -10.32 28.99 18.15
C LEU A 251 -11.09 27.65 18.08
N ALA A 252 -12.34 27.66 18.52
CA ALA A 252 -13.29 26.64 18.13
C ALA A 252 -13.91 27.03 16.77
N GLY A 253 -13.12 26.92 15.69
CA GLY A 253 -13.64 26.95 14.36
C GLY A 253 -14.60 25.76 14.19
N LYS A 254 -15.89 26.05 13.96
CA LYS A 254 -16.89 25.04 13.58
C LYS A 254 -16.41 24.42 12.28
N ALA A 255 -15.76 23.25 12.38
CA ALA A 255 -15.55 22.40 11.21
C ALA A 255 -16.95 22.03 10.70
N SER A 256 -17.29 22.45 9.50
CA SER A 256 -18.48 21.98 8.79
C SER A 256 -18.42 20.45 8.73
N PRO A 257 -19.55 19.75 8.93
CA PRO A 257 -19.56 18.31 8.75
C PRO A 257 -19.01 17.98 7.36
N PRO A 258 -18.19 16.94 7.22
CA PRO A 258 -17.68 16.52 5.92
C PRO A 258 -18.88 16.30 4.98
N ALA A 259 -18.75 16.77 3.75
CA ALA A 259 -19.76 16.51 2.73
C ALA A 259 -20.03 15.00 2.65
N PRO A 260 -21.29 14.58 2.43
CA PRO A 260 -21.59 13.16 2.27
C PRO A 260 -20.72 12.60 1.14
N LEU A 261 -20.02 11.50 1.43
CA LEU A 261 -19.22 10.79 0.44
C LEU A 261 -20.13 10.41 -0.72
N LYS A 262 -19.70 10.70 -1.95
CA LYS A 262 -20.46 10.29 -3.15
C LYS A 262 -20.60 8.78 -3.14
N PRO A 263 -21.73 8.22 -3.62
CA PRO A 263 -21.84 6.79 -3.79
C PRO A 263 -20.68 6.29 -4.67
N TRP A 264 -19.86 5.43 -4.09
CA TRP A 264 -18.70 4.86 -4.77
C TRP A 264 -19.01 3.39 -5.08
N ILE A 265 -19.30 3.12 -6.34
CA ILE A 265 -19.69 1.77 -6.81
C ILE A 265 -18.86 1.44 -8.04
N LEU A 266 -18.30 0.24 -8.07
CA LEU A 266 -17.72 -0.36 -9.25
C LEU A 266 -18.74 -1.26 -9.95
N LEU A 267 -18.63 -1.32 -11.28
CA LEU A 267 -19.29 -2.33 -12.12
C LEU A 267 -18.23 -3.24 -12.69
N ASP A 268 -18.49 -4.57 -12.70
CA ASP A 268 -17.64 -5.52 -13.40
C ASP A 268 -18.19 -5.81 -14.81
N THR A 269 -17.28 -6.12 -15.74
CA THR A 269 -17.62 -6.44 -17.13
C THR A 269 -18.10 -7.88 -17.31
N ALA A 270 -17.80 -8.77 -16.37
CA ALA A 270 -18.09 -10.20 -16.51
C ALA A 270 -19.53 -10.54 -16.13
N THR A 271 -20.08 -9.90 -15.08
CA THR A 271 -21.41 -10.22 -14.53
C THR A 271 -22.33 -9.01 -14.43
N ALA A 272 -21.83 -7.80 -14.72
CA ALA A 272 -22.51 -6.53 -14.50
C ALA A 272 -23.02 -6.35 -13.05
N SER A 273 -22.32 -6.94 -12.09
CA SER A 273 -22.60 -6.76 -10.66
C SER A 273 -22.00 -5.45 -10.15
N GLU A 274 -22.63 -4.89 -9.14
CA GLU A 274 -22.14 -3.71 -8.44
C GLU A 274 -21.31 -4.10 -7.22
N TRP A 275 -20.20 -3.41 -7.02
CA TRP A 275 -19.22 -3.72 -5.97
C TRP A 275 -18.91 -2.46 -5.15
N ASN A 276 -18.86 -2.63 -3.84
CA ASN A 276 -18.48 -1.55 -2.94
C ASN A 276 -16.95 -1.42 -2.83
N PHE A 277 -16.48 -0.39 -2.14
CA PHE A 277 -15.04 -0.15 -1.94
C PHE A 277 -14.35 -1.25 -1.12
N GLN A 278 -15.09 -2.04 -0.34
CA GLN A 278 -14.54 -3.22 0.35
C GLN A 278 -14.22 -4.38 -0.60
N GLY A 279 -14.60 -4.25 -1.89
CA GLY A 279 -14.41 -5.28 -2.89
C GLY A 279 -15.46 -6.37 -2.84
N CYS A 280 -16.63 -6.10 -2.23
CA CYS A 280 -17.74 -7.05 -2.15
C CYS A 280 -18.90 -6.62 -3.05
N ALA A 281 -19.49 -7.59 -3.76
CA ALA A 281 -20.64 -7.36 -4.60
C ALA A 281 -21.88 -7.07 -3.77
N VAL A 282 -22.52 -5.93 -4.05
CA VAL A 282 -23.71 -5.42 -3.35
C VAL A 282 -24.98 -5.60 -4.18
N SER A 283 -24.87 -5.89 -5.48
CA SER A 283 -26.00 -6.22 -6.35
C SER A 283 -25.53 -7.08 -7.53
N GLY A 284 -26.47 -7.62 -8.28
CA GLY A 284 -26.24 -8.41 -9.48
C GLY A 284 -25.92 -9.89 -9.22
N PRO A 285 -25.52 -10.64 -10.27
CA PRO A 285 -25.27 -12.09 -10.18
C PRO A 285 -24.19 -12.51 -9.20
N SER A 286 -23.26 -11.61 -8.86
CA SER A 286 -22.17 -11.87 -7.91
C SER A 286 -22.49 -11.45 -6.48
N LEU A 287 -23.74 -11.06 -6.17
CA LEU A 287 -24.13 -10.57 -4.84
C LEU A 287 -23.58 -11.45 -3.70
N GLY A 288 -22.93 -10.80 -2.72
CA GLY A 288 -22.35 -11.44 -1.55
C GLY A 288 -20.96 -12.05 -1.76
N LYS A 289 -20.42 -12.07 -3.00
CA LYS A 289 -19.01 -12.44 -3.25
C LYS A 289 -18.11 -11.25 -2.97
N CYS A 290 -16.87 -11.55 -2.54
CA CYS A 290 -15.83 -10.53 -2.36
C CYS A 290 -14.59 -10.94 -3.15
N LEU A 291 -13.87 -9.96 -3.66
CA LEU A 291 -12.58 -10.14 -4.33
C LEU A 291 -11.48 -10.45 -3.30
N ASP A 292 -10.53 -11.25 -3.71
CA ASP A 292 -9.34 -11.53 -2.92
C ASP A 292 -8.46 -10.28 -2.82
N ARG A 293 -8.04 -9.95 -1.60
CA ARG A 293 -7.26 -8.75 -1.33
C ARG A 293 -5.77 -9.01 -1.47
N VAL A 294 -5.06 -8.03 -2.00
CA VAL A 294 -3.61 -8.02 -2.13
C VAL A 294 -3.03 -7.02 -1.14
N PRO A 295 -2.07 -7.43 -0.28
CA PRO A 295 -1.36 -6.50 0.59
C PRO A 295 -0.60 -5.47 -0.24
N ALA A 296 -0.78 -4.19 0.10
CA ALA A 296 -0.07 -3.09 -0.52
C ALA A 296 0.26 -2.04 0.53
N LEU A 297 1.27 -1.22 0.24
CA LEU A 297 1.76 -0.17 1.12
C LEU A 297 1.82 1.14 0.36
N LYS A 298 1.29 2.21 0.95
CA LYS A 298 1.49 3.56 0.45
C LYS A 298 2.73 4.15 1.11
N ASP A 299 3.70 4.53 0.31
CA ASP A 299 5.02 4.92 0.80
C ASP A 299 5.69 5.93 -0.13
N TYR A 300 6.77 6.55 0.32
CA TYR A 300 7.64 7.33 -0.54
C TYR A 300 8.46 6.44 -1.47
N TRP A 301 8.68 6.90 -2.69
CA TRP A 301 9.44 6.16 -3.69
C TRP A 301 10.84 5.77 -3.24
N PHE A 302 11.57 6.67 -2.54
CA PHE A 302 12.92 6.37 -2.04
C PHE A 302 12.92 5.19 -1.07
N ASP A 303 11.91 5.08 -0.23
CA ASP A 303 11.80 4.03 0.77
C ASP A 303 11.36 2.72 0.11
N TRP A 304 10.25 2.72 -0.59
CA TRP A 304 9.79 1.55 -1.34
C TRP A 304 10.90 0.95 -2.20
N ARG A 305 11.59 1.77 -3.01
CA ARG A 305 12.60 1.32 -3.97
C ARG A 305 13.84 0.74 -3.31
N ASN A 306 14.24 1.23 -2.14
CA ASN A 306 15.38 0.71 -1.40
C ASN A 306 15.19 -0.74 -0.95
N TYR A 307 13.97 -1.15 -0.67
CA TYR A 307 13.66 -2.50 -0.19
C TYR A 307 13.10 -3.42 -1.28
N HIS A 308 12.65 -2.86 -2.38
CA HIS A 308 12.07 -3.57 -3.52
C HIS A 308 12.77 -3.17 -4.82
N ALA A 309 14.06 -3.53 -4.91
CA ALA A 309 14.96 -3.09 -5.99
C ALA A 309 14.48 -3.48 -7.40
N ALA A 310 13.78 -4.59 -7.56
CA ALA A 310 13.24 -5.07 -8.84
C ALA A 310 11.86 -4.49 -9.18
N THR A 311 11.39 -3.45 -8.46
CA THR A 311 10.07 -2.85 -8.70
C THR A 311 9.97 -2.21 -10.08
N THR A 312 8.90 -2.53 -10.78
CA THR A 312 8.46 -1.84 -12.00
C THR A 312 7.44 -0.76 -11.64
N ILE A 313 7.44 0.34 -12.42
CA ILE A 313 6.50 1.44 -12.22
C ILE A 313 5.33 1.26 -13.19
N TYR A 314 4.10 1.39 -12.69
CA TYR A 314 2.91 1.44 -13.53
C TYR A 314 2.96 2.69 -14.42
N LYS A 315 2.81 2.47 -15.72
CA LYS A 315 2.68 3.49 -16.76
C LYS A 315 1.44 3.15 -17.56
N ARG A 316 0.67 4.13 -17.86
CA ARG A 316 -0.44 3.98 -18.80
C ARG A 316 0.07 3.97 -20.23
#